data_16812091fcbb73cabf72638d5d18df43
#
_entry.id   16812091fcbb73cabf72638d5d18df43
#
_cell.length_a   1.000
_cell.length_b   1.000
_cell.length_c   1.000
_cell.angle_alpha   90.00
_cell.angle_beta   90.00
_cell.angle_gamma   90.00
#
_symmetry.space_group_name_H-M   'P 1'
#
loop_
_entity.id
_entity.type
_entity.pdbx_description
1 polymer ?
#
loop_
_entity_poly.entity_id
_entity_poly.type
_entity_poly.pdbx_seq_one_letter_code
_entity_poly.pdbx_strand_id
1 'polypeptide(L)'
;ASDVYKRQLLLVNENNATQGELTRIADVICHEIAHMWFGDLVTMKWWNGIWLNEAFATFMATKAVDVFNKDWKRWVQFGIERSAAFDVDSLHSTRPIEFEVISPDDASAMFDLLTYEKGGAVLRMLEQYVGEDQFRDGIRSYLKKHEYSNTETSDLWDSIEEFSSIPVRETMNTWIFQPGYPRIKFNNNDKK
;
A
#
# COMPACT_ATOMS: atom_id res chain seq x y z
N ALA A 1 -4.52 -16.97 -15.56
CA ALA A 1 -3.12 -16.51 -15.83
C ALA A 1 -2.35 -16.29 -14.52
N SER A 2 -2.97 -15.69 -13.48
CA SER A 2 -2.28 -15.37 -12.22
C SER A 2 -1.80 -16.62 -11.46
N ASP A 3 -2.56 -17.69 -11.44
CA ASP A 3 -2.21 -18.94 -10.74
C ASP A 3 -0.96 -19.62 -11.28
N VAL A 4 -0.78 -19.64 -12.59
CA VAL A 4 0.41 -20.26 -13.23
C VAL A 4 1.66 -19.46 -12.89
N TYR A 5 1.57 -18.13 -12.92
CA TYR A 5 2.68 -17.23 -12.58
C TYR A 5 3.08 -17.33 -11.11
N LYS A 6 2.11 -17.35 -10.20
CA LYS A 6 2.37 -17.53 -8.75
C LYS A 6 3.00 -18.89 -8.45
N ARG A 7 2.55 -19.97 -9.10
CA ARG A 7 3.17 -21.30 -8.96
C ARG A 7 4.63 -21.31 -9.33
N GLN A 8 5.00 -20.71 -10.47
CA GLN A 8 6.41 -20.65 -10.91
C GLN A 8 7.28 -19.90 -9.90
N LEU A 9 6.74 -18.82 -9.31
CA LEU A 9 7.44 -18.06 -8.28
C LEU A 9 7.67 -18.86 -6.99
N LEU A 10 6.69 -19.65 -6.56
CA LEU A 10 6.74 -20.40 -5.30
C LEU A 10 7.56 -21.71 -5.39
N LEU A 11 7.80 -22.21 -6.62
CA LEU A 11 8.53 -23.47 -6.84
C LEU A 11 10.04 -23.19 -7.00
N VAL A 12 10.75 -23.09 -5.88
CA VAL A 12 12.21 -22.90 -5.85
C VAL A 12 12.90 -24.02 -5.09
N ASN A 13 14.16 -24.28 -5.43
CA ASN A 13 15.01 -25.15 -4.64
C ASN A 13 15.72 -24.29 -3.57
N GLU A 14 15.36 -24.47 -2.31
CA GLU A 14 15.90 -23.70 -1.18
C GLU A 14 17.42 -23.67 -1.11
N ASN A 15 18.09 -24.77 -1.52
CA ASN A 15 19.55 -24.86 -1.48
C ASN A 15 20.25 -23.97 -2.52
N ASN A 16 19.54 -23.57 -3.57
CA ASN A 16 20.09 -22.80 -4.70
C ASN A 16 19.42 -21.42 -4.84
N ALA A 17 18.40 -21.14 -4.05
CA ALA A 17 17.67 -19.89 -4.10
C ALA A 17 18.51 -18.71 -3.58
N THR A 18 18.46 -17.60 -4.29
CA THR A 18 19.03 -16.34 -3.83
C THR A 18 18.17 -15.72 -2.72
N GLN A 19 18.75 -14.85 -1.89
CA GLN A 19 17.99 -14.09 -0.89
C GLN A 19 16.83 -13.33 -1.55
N GLY A 20 17.04 -12.73 -2.73
CA GLY A 20 16.00 -11.99 -3.45
C GLY A 20 14.80 -12.86 -3.82
N GLU A 21 15.04 -14.11 -4.28
CA GLU A 21 13.97 -15.07 -4.57
C GLU A 21 13.20 -15.47 -3.32
N LEU A 22 13.90 -15.78 -2.24
CA LEU A 22 13.27 -16.14 -0.96
C LEU A 22 12.45 -14.98 -0.37
N THR A 23 12.96 -13.75 -0.43
CA THR A 23 12.24 -12.56 0.01
C THR A 23 10.97 -12.36 -0.82
N ARG A 24 11.06 -12.50 -2.15
CA ARG A 24 9.90 -12.36 -3.04
C ARG A 24 8.83 -13.42 -2.80
N ILE A 25 9.22 -14.67 -2.50
CA ILE A 25 8.27 -15.73 -2.11
C ILE A 25 7.55 -15.34 -0.82
N ALA A 26 8.30 -14.92 0.19
CA ALA A 26 7.72 -14.50 1.46
C ALA A 26 6.77 -13.30 1.28
N ASP A 27 7.15 -12.30 0.48
CA ASP A 27 6.29 -11.15 0.15
C ASP A 27 4.97 -11.59 -0.48
N VAL A 28 5.01 -12.46 -1.50
CA VAL A 28 3.79 -12.91 -2.17
C VAL A 28 2.91 -13.71 -1.21
N ILE A 29 3.47 -14.63 -0.42
CA ILE A 29 2.70 -15.40 0.55
C ILE A 29 2.05 -14.48 1.59
N CYS A 30 2.80 -13.53 2.15
CA CYS A 30 2.28 -12.58 3.13
C CYS A 30 1.24 -11.63 2.53
N HIS A 31 1.40 -11.23 1.26
CA HIS A 31 0.44 -10.42 0.52
C HIS A 31 -0.90 -11.17 0.36
N GLU A 32 -0.87 -12.40 -0.13
CA GLU A 32 -2.09 -13.21 -0.28
C GLU A 32 -2.76 -13.50 1.07
N ILE A 33 -1.98 -13.73 2.13
CA ILE A 33 -2.55 -13.89 3.48
C ILE A 33 -3.19 -12.59 3.97
N ALA A 34 -2.60 -11.43 3.70
CA ALA A 34 -3.16 -10.14 4.12
C ALA A 34 -4.53 -9.86 3.47
N HIS A 35 -4.76 -10.38 2.26
CA HIS A 35 -6.06 -10.31 1.60
C HIS A 35 -7.20 -10.98 2.39
N MET A 36 -6.91 -11.91 3.31
CA MET A 36 -7.94 -12.48 4.19
C MET A 36 -8.66 -11.41 5.03
N TRP A 37 -7.99 -10.29 5.30
CA TRP A 37 -8.57 -9.12 6.00
C TRP A 37 -8.93 -8.01 5.03
N PHE A 38 -7.98 -7.63 4.15
CA PHE A 38 -8.11 -6.52 3.20
C PHE A 38 -8.45 -7.05 1.81
N GLY A 39 -9.69 -7.37 1.58
CA GLY A 39 -10.24 -8.01 0.40
C GLY A 39 -11.38 -8.97 0.71
N ASP A 40 -11.14 -9.92 1.62
CA ASP A 40 -12.13 -10.94 1.97
C ASP A 40 -13.03 -10.50 3.14
N LEU A 41 -12.45 -10.19 4.32
CA LEU A 41 -13.23 -9.76 5.48
C LEU A 41 -13.89 -8.40 5.25
N VAL A 42 -13.14 -7.45 4.71
CA VAL A 42 -13.61 -6.13 4.31
C VAL A 42 -13.21 -5.91 2.85
N THR A 43 -14.20 -5.67 1.99
CA THR A 43 -14.00 -5.54 0.55
C THR A 43 -14.27 -4.10 0.10
N MET A 44 -13.50 -3.59 -0.88
CA MET A 44 -13.84 -2.31 -1.49
C MET A 44 -15.26 -2.34 -2.08
N LYS A 45 -15.97 -1.20 -2.05
CA LYS A 45 -17.32 -1.06 -2.55
C LYS A 45 -17.40 -1.11 -4.07
N TRP A 46 -16.37 -0.58 -4.72
CA TRP A 46 -16.22 -0.56 -6.16
C TRP A 46 -14.73 -0.58 -6.55
N TRP A 47 -14.43 -0.83 -7.82
CA TRP A 47 -13.08 -0.98 -8.35
C TRP A 47 -12.17 0.24 -8.15
N ASN A 48 -12.71 1.46 -8.07
CA ASN A 48 -11.93 2.66 -7.74
C ASN A 48 -11.18 2.53 -6.39
N GLY A 49 -11.76 1.79 -5.44
CA GLY A 49 -11.17 1.51 -4.14
C GLY A 49 -10.24 0.30 -4.08
N ILE A 50 -9.81 -0.29 -5.20
CA ILE A 50 -8.95 -1.50 -5.21
C ILE A 50 -7.66 -1.33 -4.40
N TRP A 51 -7.15 -0.11 -4.28
CA TRP A 51 -5.98 0.19 -3.49
C TRP A 51 -6.17 -0.13 -1.99
N LEU A 52 -7.42 -0.07 -1.47
CA LEU A 52 -7.75 -0.49 -0.09
C LEU A 52 -7.40 -1.97 0.17
N ASN A 53 -7.44 -2.79 -0.86
CA ASN A 53 -7.03 -4.19 -0.77
C ASN A 53 -5.53 -4.32 -1.07
N GLU A 54 -5.10 -3.88 -2.23
CA GLU A 54 -3.77 -4.17 -2.77
C GLU A 54 -2.63 -3.41 -2.06
N ALA A 55 -2.83 -2.12 -1.77
CA ALA A 55 -1.84 -1.36 -1.03
C ALA A 55 -1.70 -1.84 0.42
N PHE A 56 -2.82 -2.22 1.07
CA PHE A 56 -2.76 -2.83 2.40
C PHE A 56 -2.07 -4.18 2.38
N ALA A 57 -2.38 -5.03 1.41
CA ALA A 57 -1.72 -6.32 1.28
C ALA A 57 -0.20 -6.15 1.08
N THR A 58 0.21 -5.19 0.26
CA THR A 58 1.63 -4.85 0.04
C THR A 58 2.30 -4.31 1.31
N PHE A 59 1.65 -3.36 2.00
CA PHE A 59 2.15 -2.80 3.25
C PHE A 59 2.29 -3.86 4.34
N MET A 60 1.27 -4.69 4.55
CA MET A 60 1.26 -5.75 5.55
C MET A 60 2.26 -6.85 5.24
N ALA A 61 2.42 -7.23 3.95
CA ALA A 61 3.45 -8.16 3.52
C ALA A 61 4.85 -7.66 3.87
N THR A 62 5.16 -6.40 3.53
CA THR A 62 6.44 -5.77 3.87
C THR A 62 6.70 -5.79 5.37
N LYS A 63 5.69 -5.45 6.18
CA LYS A 63 5.79 -5.45 7.65
C LYS A 63 6.00 -6.88 8.20
N ALA A 64 5.27 -7.86 7.69
CA ALA A 64 5.36 -9.26 8.12
C ALA A 64 6.72 -9.89 7.74
N VAL A 65 7.18 -9.67 6.52
CA VAL A 65 8.48 -10.20 6.04
C VAL A 65 9.65 -9.56 6.80
N ASP A 66 9.57 -8.25 7.12
CA ASP A 66 10.59 -7.58 7.94
C ASP A 66 10.65 -8.15 9.37
N VAL A 67 9.52 -8.57 9.94
CA VAL A 67 9.47 -9.26 11.25
C VAL A 67 9.98 -10.70 11.13
N PHE A 68 9.61 -11.40 10.06
CA PHE A 68 10.00 -12.79 9.81
C PHE A 68 11.52 -12.95 9.68
N ASN A 69 12.17 -12.05 8.95
CA ASN A 69 13.63 -12.07 8.80
C ASN A 69 14.21 -10.65 8.68
N LYS A 70 14.74 -10.14 9.81
CA LYS A 70 15.34 -8.81 9.91
C LYS A 70 16.57 -8.62 9.03
N ASP A 71 17.32 -9.67 8.76
CA ASP A 71 18.55 -9.60 7.95
C ASP A 71 18.25 -9.31 6.47
N TRP A 72 17.04 -9.59 6.03
CA TRP A 72 16.59 -9.26 4.67
C TRP A 72 16.35 -7.77 4.45
N LYS A 73 16.27 -6.98 5.53
CA LYS A 73 16.12 -5.50 5.48
C LYS A 73 14.97 -5.07 4.56
N ARG A 74 13.80 -5.70 4.74
CA ARG A 74 12.69 -5.55 3.79
C ARG A 74 12.25 -4.09 3.60
N TRP A 75 12.29 -3.26 4.65
CA TRP A 75 11.97 -1.83 4.53
C TRP A 75 12.96 -1.05 3.67
N VAL A 76 14.23 -1.47 3.60
CA VAL A 76 15.21 -0.86 2.68
C VAL A 76 14.86 -1.20 1.23
N GLN A 77 14.52 -2.47 0.96
CA GLN A 77 14.07 -2.90 -0.36
C GLN A 77 12.78 -2.18 -0.77
N PHE A 78 11.82 -2.04 0.13
CA PHE A 78 10.60 -1.26 -0.11
C PHE A 78 10.89 0.20 -0.51
N GLY A 79 11.93 0.82 0.09
CA GLY A 79 12.37 2.16 -0.30
C GLY A 79 12.86 2.24 -1.75
N ILE A 80 13.48 1.17 -2.27
CA ILE A 80 13.92 1.07 -3.67
C ILE A 80 12.71 0.91 -4.60
N GLU A 81 11.78 0.01 -4.25
CA GLU A 81 10.54 -0.24 -5.01
C GLU A 81 9.68 1.02 -5.11
N ARG A 82 9.55 1.77 -4.01
CA ARG A 82 8.91 3.09 -4.00
C ARG A 82 9.53 4.06 -5.00
N SER A 83 10.85 4.00 -5.21
CA SER A 83 11.52 4.89 -6.19
C SER A 83 11.04 4.63 -7.61
N ALA A 84 10.75 3.38 -7.97
CA ALA A 84 10.14 3.05 -9.27
C ALA A 84 8.72 3.66 -9.41
N ALA A 85 7.95 3.69 -8.31
CA ALA A 85 6.65 4.38 -8.31
C ALA A 85 6.81 5.90 -8.50
N PHE A 86 7.83 6.54 -7.91
CA PHE A 86 8.11 7.95 -8.13
C PHE A 86 8.46 8.28 -9.59
N ASP A 87 9.20 7.40 -10.28
CA ASP A 87 9.53 7.59 -11.70
C ASP A 87 8.25 7.64 -12.55
N VAL A 88 7.31 6.72 -12.33
CA VAL A 88 6.01 6.70 -13.00
C VAL A 88 5.16 7.91 -12.60
N ASP A 89 5.11 8.23 -11.32
CA ASP A 89 4.28 9.30 -10.76
C ASP A 89 4.79 10.71 -11.10
N SER A 90 6.02 10.83 -11.60
CA SER A 90 6.59 12.08 -12.11
C SER A 90 6.16 12.45 -13.54
N LEU A 91 5.56 11.51 -14.26
CA LEU A 91 5.15 11.70 -15.65
C LEU A 91 3.89 12.55 -15.74
N HIS A 92 3.75 13.28 -16.86
CA HIS A 92 2.52 14.04 -17.16
C HIS A 92 1.29 13.13 -17.32
N SER A 93 1.50 11.86 -17.66
CA SER A 93 0.46 10.83 -17.80
C SER A 93 0.11 10.13 -16.50
N THR A 94 0.68 10.57 -15.36
CA THR A 94 0.35 9.97 -14.07
C THR A 94 -1.12 10.16 -13.70
N ARG A 95 -1.58 9.34 -12.77
CA ARG A 95 -2.95 9.33 -12.26
C ARG A 95 -2.98 9.39 -10.72
N PRO A 96 -4.12 9.76 -10.11
CA PRO A 96 -4.34 9.54 -8.68
C PRO A 96 -4.28 8.04 -8.32
N ILE A 97 -4.04 7.71 -7.06
CA ILE A 97 -4.17 6.32 -6.56
C ILE A 97 -5.60 5.83 -6.76
N GLU A 98 -6.57 6.66 -6.41
CA GLU A 98 -8.00 6.39 -6.63
C GLU A 98 -8.56 7.37 -7.65
N PHE A 99 -9.23 6.83 -8.68
CA PHE A 99 -9.97 7.57 -9.69
C PHE A 99 -11.25 6.81 -10.09
N GLU A 100 -12.17 7.47 -10.76
CA GLU A 100 -13.44 6.89 -11.16
C GLU A 100 -13.22 5.76 -12.19
N VAL A 101 -13.74 4.57 -11.88
CA VAL A 101 -13.69 3.39 -12.74
C VAL A 101 -15.06 3.17 -13.36
N ILE A 102 -15.15 3.37 -14.68
CA ILE A 102 -16.39 3.27 -15.46
C ILE A 102 -16.38 2.02 -16.33
N SER A 103 -15.20 1.64 -16.83
CA SER A 103 -15.02 0.54 -17.77
C SER A 103 -14.14 -0.59 -17.23
N PRO A 104 -14.19 -1.80 -17.81
CA PRO A 104 -13.25 -2.88 -17.49
C PRO A 104 -11.78 -2.51 -17.74
N ASP A 105 -11.52 -1.65 -18.73
CA ASP A 105 -10.17 -1.18 -19.05
C ASP A 105 -9.64 -0.27 -17.93
N ASP A 106 -10.48 0.62 -17.38
CA ASP A 106 -10.13 1.44 -16.22
C ASP A 106 -9.80 0.55 -15.00
N ALA A 107 -10.63 -0.47 -14.75
CA ALA A 107 -10.37 -1.42 -13.66
C ALA A 107 -9.05 -2.16 -13.86
N SER A 108 -8.74 -2.58 -15.08
CA SER A 108 -7.47 -3.23 -15.41
C SER A 108 -6.26 -2.30 -15.22
N ALA A 109 -6.42 -1.01 -15.52
CA ALA A 109 -5.39 0.01 -15.34
C ALA A 109 -5.08 0.33 -13.87
N MET A 110 -5.95 -0.08 -12.94
CA MET A 110 -5.70 0.09 -11.50
C MET A 110 -4.58 -0.82 -10.96
N PHE A 111 -4.24 -1.91 -11.65
CA PHE A 111 -3.23 -2.89 -11.19
C PHE A 111 -1.83 -2.47 -11.64
N ASP A 112 -1.29 -1.41 -11.05
CA ASP A 112 0.02 -0.86 -11.38
C ASP A 112 0.81 -0.39 -10.14
N LEU A 113 2.02 0.13 -10.35
CA LEU A 113 2.91 0.63 -9.29
C LEU A 113 2.28 1.74 -8.44
N LEU A 114 1.31 2.51 -8.96
CA LEU A 114 0.67 3.56 -8.18
C LEU A 114 -0.29 2.99 -7.16
N THR A 115 -1.03 1.96 -7.51
CA THR A 115 -1.92 1.26 -6.57
C THR A 115 -1.13 0.50 -5.50
N TYR A 116 -0.12 -0.28 -5.89
CA TYR A 116 0.63 -1.15 -4.98
C TYR A 116 1.70 -0.37 -4.20
N GLU A 117 2.68 0.20 -4.90
CA GLU A 117 3.88 0.75 -4.28
C GLU A 117 3.66 2.16 -3.72
N LYS A 118 3.04 3.06 -4.50
CA LYS A 118 2.67 4.38 -3.99
C LYS A 118 1.63 4.25 -2.88
N GLY A 119 0.59 3.43 -3.07
CA GLY A 119 -0.43 3.19 -2.05
C GLY A 119 0.17 2.64 -0.75
N GLY A 120 1.04 1.62 -0.84
CA GLY A 120 1.75 1.06 0.31
C GLY A 120 2.67 2.08 1.00
N ALA A 121 3.35 2.94 0.21
CA ALA A 121 4.20 4.01 0.75
C ALA A 121 3.38 5.09 1.49
N VAL A 122 2.20 5.41 0.98
CA VAL A 122 1.26 6.36 1.62
C VAL A 122 0.74 5.79 2.95
N LEU A 123 0.41 4.49 3.02
CA LEU A 123 0.04 3.84 4.27
C LEU A 123 1.20 3.83 5.28
N ARG A 124 2.42 3.54 4.83
CA ARG A 124 3.61 3.62 5.69
C ARG A 124 3.86 5.04 6.21
N MET A 125 3.71 6.03 5.35
CA MET A 125 3.81 7.44 5.73
C MET A 125 2.76 7.80 6.80
N LEU A 126 1.52 7.39 6.62
CA LEU A 126 0.44 7.63 7.58
C LEU A 126 0.73 6.96 8.93
N GLU A 127 1.16 5.69 8.93
CA GLU A 127 1.56 4.97 10.14
C GLU A 127 2.64 5.73 10.92
N GLN A 128 3.67 6.25 10.22
CA GLN A 128 4.74 7.03 10.86
C GLN A 128 4.25 8.39 11.37
N TYR A 129 3.27 8.98 10.71
CA TYR A 129 2.74 10.30 11.03
C TYR A 129 1.80 10.29 12.22
N VAL A 130 0.87 9.33 12.29
CA VAL A 130 -0.07 9.21 13.41
C VAL A 130 0.51 8.43 14.60
N GLY A 131 1.52 7.61 14.37
CA GLY A 131 2.08 6.69 15.35
C GLY A 131 1.60 5.25 15.15
N GLU A 132 2.47 4.28 15.41
CA GLU A 132 2.21 2.86 15.13
C GLU A 132 1.02 2.31 15.92
N ASP A 133 0.89 2.68 17.19
CA ASP A 133 -0.20 2.21 18.05
C ASP A 133 -1.55 2.76 17.61
N GLN A 134 -1.64 4.06 17.34
CA GLN A 134 -2.86 4.73 16.86
C GLN A 134 -3.29 4.18 15.50
N PHE A 135 -2.35 4.02 14.59
CA PHE A 135 -2.61 3.42 13.28
C PHE A 135 -3.16 2.00 13.42
N ARG A 136 -2.49 1.16 14.22
CA ARG A 136 -2.93 -0.22 14.47
C ARG A 136 -4.35 -0.28 15.04
N ASP A 137 -4.64 0.56 16.04
CA ASP A 137 -5.95 0.56 16.72
C ASP A 137 -7.04 1.09 15.79
N GLY A 138 -6.74 2.09 14.95
CA GLY A 138 -7.61 2.55 13.87
C GLY A 138 -7.92 1.46 12.84
N ILE A 139 -6.90 0.71 12.40
CA ILE A 139 -7.10 -0.43 11.48
C ILE A 139 -7.94 -1.53 12.12
N ARG A 140 -7.72 -1.86 13.39
CA ARG A 140 -8.55 -2.82 14.11
C ARG A 140 -10.01 -2.37 14.21
N SER A 141 -10.24 -1.09 14.48
CA SER A 141 -11.58 -0.50 14.47
C SER A 141 -12.24 -0.60 13.11
N TYR A 142 -11.52 -0.23 12.04
CA TYR A 142 -11.97 -0.34 10.66
C TYR A 142 -12.41 -1.76 10.30
N LEU A 143 -11.54 -2.75 10.53
CA LEU A 143 -11.86 -4.15 10.23
C LEU A 143 -13.05 -4.65 11.05
N LYS A 144 -13.16 -4.27 12.33
CA LYS A 144 -14.26 -4.69 13.20
C LYS A 144 -15.60 -4.04 12.83
N LYS A 145 -15.59 -2.76 12.45
CA LYS A 145 -16.81 -2.04 12.05
C LYS A 145 -17.38 -2.56 10.74
N HIS A 146 -16.50 -2.97 9.84
CA HIS A 146 -16.86 -3.27 8.45
C HIS A 146 -16.70 -4.76 8.10
N GLU A 147 -16.58 -5.65 9.12
CA GLU A 147 -16.47 -7.09 8.88
C GLU A 147 -17.64 -7.61 8.06
N TYR A 148 -17.33 -8.39 7.00
CA TYR A 148 -18.28 -8.94 6.04
C TYR A 148 -19.08 -7.88 5.26
N SER A 149 -18.51 -6.72 5.06
CA SER A 149 -19.16 -5.59 4.38
C SER A 149 -18.21 -4.93 3.37
N ASN A 150 -18.73 -3.89 2.71
CA ASN A 150 -18.01 -3.12 1.71
C ASN A 150 -17.70 -1.71 2.23
N THR A 151 -16.54 -1.17 1.84
CA THR A 151 -16.06 0.13 2.29
C THR A 151 -15.57 1.01 1.16
N GLU A 152 -15.58 2.31 1.44
CA GLU A 152 -14.94 3.36 0.66
C GLU A 152 -13.71 3.90 1.42
N THR A 153 -12.87 4.63 0.74
CA THR A 153 -11.66 5.26 1.29
C THR A 153 -11.93 6.11 2.53
N SER A 154 -13.08 6.79 2.56
CA SER A 154 -13.50 7.60 3.72
C SER A 154 -13.71 6.79 4.99
N ASP A 155 -14.22 5.55 4.90
CA ASP A 155 -14.48 4.69 6.07
C ASP A 155 -13.17 4.31 6.78
N LEU A 156 -12.11 4.12 5.99
CA LEU A 156 -10.77 3.87 6.52
C LEU A 156 -10.23 5.08 7.28
N TRP A 157 -10.30 6.27 6.65
CA TRP A 157 -9.78 7.49 7.28
C TRP A 157 -10.50 7.83 8.57
N ASP A 158 -11.81 7.73 8.59
CA ASP A 158 -12.62 7.97 9.78
C ASP A 158 -12.24 7.04 10.92
N SER A 159 -12.01 5.76 10.60
CA SER A 159 -11.62 4.79 11.62
C SER A 159 -10.22 5.03 12.19
N ILE A 160 -9.27 5.55 11.41
CA ILE A 160 -7.93 5.91 11.92
C ILE A 160 -8.01 7.24 12.68
N GLU A 161 -8.79 8.21 12.20
CA GLU A 161 -8.95 9.53 12.81
C GLU A 161 -9.52 9.44 14.22
N GLU A 162 -10.39 8.46 14.51
CA GLU A 162 -10.94 8.21 15.87
C GLU A 162 -9.86 7.94 16.93
N PHE A 163 -8.70 7.41 16.53
CA PHE A 163 -7.59 7.08 17.43
C PHE A 163 -6.43 8.08 17.35
N SER A 164 -6.58 9.12 16.54
CA SER A 164 -5.52 10.12 16.33
C SER A 164 -6.05 11.53 16.62
N SER A 165 -5.15 12.45 16.97
CA SER A 165 -5.47 13.88 17.11
C SER A 165 -5.25 14.67 15.81
N ILE A 166 -5.02 13.98 14.69
CA ILE A 166 -4.64 14.56 13.41
C ILE A 166 -5.85 14.45 12.45
N PRO A 167 -6.10 15.45 11.58
CA PRO A 167 -7.15 15.39 10.57
C PRO A 167 -6.72 14.44 9.43
N VAL A 168 -6.88 13.14 9.67
CA VAL A 168 -6.41 12.07 8.77
C VAL A 168 -7.12 12.15 7.42
N ARG A 169 -8.45 12.28 7.42
CA ARG A 169 -9.26 12.34 6.20
C ARG A 169 -8.82 13.50 5.29
N GLU A 170 -8.70 14.70 5.83
CA GLU A 170 -8.32 15.87 5.05
C GLU A 170 -6.92 15.72 4.47
N THR A 171 -5.96 15.29 5.30
CA THR A 171 -4.58 15.08 4.88
C THR A 171 -4.47 14.00 3.81
N MET A 172 -5.09 12.84 4.04
CA MET A 172 -4.90 11.68 3.16
C MET A 172 -5.64 11.79 1.83
N ASN A 173 -6.75 12.53 1.77
CA ASN A 173 -7.43 12.80 0.51
C ASN A 173 -6.52 13.51 -0.51
N THR A 174 -5.59 14.36 -0.05
CA THR A 174 -4.62 15.01 -0.93
C THR A 174 -3.61 14.03 -1.55
N TRP A 175 -3.34 12.91 -0.90
CA TRP A 175 -2.41 11.88 -1.39
C TRP A 175 -3.08 10.83 -2.28
N ILE A 176 -4.35 10.54 -2.03
CA ILE A 176 -5.07 9.47 -2.74
C ILE A 176 -5.74 9.99 -4.02
N PHE A 177 -6.36 11.17 -3.95
CA PHE A 177 -7.16 11.72 -5.06
C PHE A 177 -6.39 12.73 -5.94
N GLN A 178 -5.10 12.96 -5.66
CA GLN A 178 -4.25 13.83 -6.48
C GLN A 178 -3.11 13.04 -7.12
N PRO A 179 -2.80 13.27 -8.41
CA PRO A 179 -1.65 12.69 -9.06
C PRO A 179 -0.35 13.36 -8.61
N GLY A 180 0.77 12.66 -8.75
CA GLY A 180 2.08 13.19 -8.41
C GLY A 180 2.39 13.20 -6.92
N TYR A 181 3.45 13.88 -6.54
CA TYR A 181 3.94 14.04 -5.18
C TYR A 181 4.55 15.42 -4.95
N PRO A 182 4.61 15.91 -3.69
CA PRO A 182 5.14 17.23 -3.39
C PRO A 182 6.63 17.36 -3.72
N ARG A 183 7.01 18.47 -4.36
CA ARG A 183 8.40 18.85 -4.59
C ARG A 183 8.83 19.90 -3.57
N ILE A 184 9.75 19.55 -2.68
CA ILE A 184 10.30 20.45 -1.67
C ILE A 184 11.52 21.17 -2.25
N LYS A 185 11.54 22.51 -2.20
CA LYS A 185 12.68 23.34 -2.57
C LYS A 185 13.26 23.98 -1.32
N PHE A 186 14.54 23.74 -1.08
CA PHE A 186 15.30 24.44 -0.04
C PHE A 186 15.97 25.68 -0.66
N ASN A 187 15.60 26.86 -0.22
CA ASN A 187 16.31 28.11 -0.54
C ASN A 187 17.28 28.42 0.61
N ASN A 188 18.56 28.23 0.38
CA ASN A 188 19.58 28.63 1.34
C ASN A 188 19.81 30.15 1.20
N ASN A 189 18.98 30.96 1.86
CA ASN A 189 19.08 32.43 1.86
C ASN A 189 19.96 32.96 3.00
N ASP A 190 20.61 32.11 3.78
CA ASP A 190 21.52 32.54 4.83
C ASP A 190 22.95 32.70 4.31
N LYS A 191 23.13 33.75 3.47
CA LYS A 191 24.40 34.50 3.47
C LYS A 191 24.24 35.65 4.46
N LYS A 192 24.58 35.40 5.71
CA LYS A 192 25.06 36.38 6.66
C LYS A 192 26.42 35.98 7.16
#